data_aff51d3261d9908ba2b09e4c8da54849
#
_entry.id   aff51d3261d9908ba2b09e4c8da54849
#
_cell.length_a   1.000
_cell.length_b   1.000
_cell.length_c   1.000
_cell.angle_alpha   90.00
_cell.angle_beta   90.00
_cell.angle_gamma   90.00
#
_symmetry.space_group_name_H-M   'P 1'
#
loop_
_entity.id
_entity.type
_entity.pdbx_description
1 polymer ?
#
loop_
_entity_poly.entity_id
_entity_poly.type
_entity_poly.pdbx_seq_one_letter_code
_entity_poly.pdbx_strand_id
1 'polypeptide(L)'
;VDFAAGVALAAVSGAVGGKFFLKISESWRREWSVLYVVGILKSGERKSPAFEVMTLPIKKWVASEIERTEPIIRLAQATLDIEQEKTKKLKKLLASGKTKHTDYKKNLDLELEDSIHEEIKARKAIPPSRAFLVGDITSERLVERADETGGRVSQFTPEGVVLRLIDGKYKDGAADAEFHKMAYDGEQYQ
;
A
#
# COMPACT_ATOMS: atom_id res chain seq x y z
N VAL A 1 -6.78 -10.64 29.74
CA VAL A 1 -7.98 -10.29 28.95
C VAL A 1 -7.71 -9.05 28.10
N ASP A 2 -7.19 -7.97 28.69
CA ASP A 2 -7.06 -6.65 28.03
C ASP A 2 -6.10 -6.65 26.84
N PHE A 3 -4.99 -7.37 26.93
CA PHE A 3 -4.05 -7.52 25.81
C PHE A 3 -4.71 -8.16 24.59
N ALA A 4 -5.44 -9.28 24.79
CA ALA A 4 -6.12 -9.96 23.71
C ALA A 4 -7.21 -9.07 23.06
N ALA A 5 -7.95 -8.32 23.89
CA ALA A 5 -8.96 -7.37 23.40
C ALA A 5 -8.32 -6.24 22.59
N GLY A 6 -7.20 -5.68 23.05
CA GLY A 6 -6.44 -4.66 22.29
C GLY A 6 -5.96 -5.18 20.92
N VAL A 7 -5.40 -6.39 20.87
CA VAL A 7 -4.97 -7.02 19.61
C VAL A 7 -6.15 -7.31 18.70
N ALA A 8 -7.28 -7.77 19.23
CA ALA A 8 -8.49 -8.01 18.45
C ALA A 8 -9.05 -6.71 17.84
N LEU A 9 -9.08 -5.62 18.61
CA LEU A 9 -9.48 -4.29 18.11
C LEU A 9 -8.54 -3.80 17.01
N ALA A 10 -7.22 -3.97 17.17
CA ALA A 10 -6.26 -3.64 16.13
C ALA A 10 -6.50 -4.47 14.85
N ALA A 11 -6.80 -5.77 14.99
CA ALA A 11 -7.13 -6.63 13.85
C ALA A 11 -8.41 -6.19 13.12
N VAL A 12 -9.45 -5.80 13.86
CA VAL A 12 -10.69 -5.24 13.29
C VAL A 12 -10.42 -3.91 12.61
N SER A 13 -9.69 -2.99 13.24
CA SER A 13 -9.28 -1.72 12.64
C SER A 13 -8.51 -1.95 11.34
N GLY A 14 -7.54 -2.87 11.32
CA GLY A 14 -6.82 -3.27 10.12
C GLY A 14 -7.72 -3.85 9.03
N ALA A 15 -8.72 -4.68 9.38
CA ALA A 15 -9.67 -5.26 8.43
C ALA A 15 -10.58 -4.19 7.80
N VAL A 16 -10.98 -3.20 8.58
CA VAL A 16 -11.84 -2.07 8.16
C VAL A 16 -11.04 -1.03 7.39
N GLY A 17 -9.81 -0.78 7.76
CA GLY A 17 -8.83 0.24 7.34
C GLY A 17 -9.19 1.11 6.14
N GLY A 18 -9.32 2.40 6.33
CA GLY A 18 -9.54 3.39 5.28
C GLY A 18 -10.91 3.35 4.58
N LYS A 19 -11.83 2.42 4.97
CA LYS A 19 -13.16 2.32 4.37
C LYS A 19 -14.22 3.14 5.08
N PHE A 20 -13.99 3.44 6.35
CA PHE A 20 -14.93 4.16 7.20
C PHE A 20 -14.21 5.24 7.98
N PHE A 21 -14.92 6.32 8.20
CA PHE A 21 -14.52 7.39 9.09
C PHE A 21 -15.71 7.77 9.97
N LEU A 22 -15.42 8.29 11.14
CA LEU A 22 -16.42 8.85 12.05
C LEU A 22 -16.54 10.35 11.81
N LYS A 23 -17.76 10.84 11.73
CA LYS A 23 -18.07 12.28 11.83
C LYS A 23 -18.41 12.58 13.27
N ILE A 24 -17.52 13.24 13.99
CA ILE A 24 -17.70 13.53 15.41
C ILE A 24 -18.48 14.83 15.60
N SER A 25 -18.16 15.88 14.81
CA SER A 25 -18.86 17.17 14.85
C SER A 25 -18.75 17.87 13.48
N GLU A 26 -19.36 19.06 13.35
CA GLU A 26 -19.22 19.85 12.12
C GLU A 26 -17.80 20.39 11.92
N SER A 27 -17.08 20.67 12.99
CA SER A 27 -15.67 21.08 12.96
C SER A 27 -14.69 19.90 12.89
N TRP A 28 -15.10 18.71 13.32
CA TRP A 28 -14.31 17.48 13.29
C TRP A 28 -15.01 16.43 12.43
N ARG A 29 -14.82 16.53 11.13
CA ARG A 29 -15.64 15.81 10.15
C ARG A 29 -15.16 14.43 9.80
N ARG A 30 -13.87 14.13 10.02
CA ARG A 30 -13.29 12.84 9.64
C ARG A 30 -12.32 12.35 10.69
N GLU A 31 -12.67 11.23 11.31
CA GLU A 31 -11.76 10.47 12.15
C GLU A 31 -11.66 9.06 11.55
N TRP A 32 -10.48 8.71 11.10
CA TRP A 32 -10.24 7.41 10.51
C TRP A 32 -10.16 6.32 11.58
N SER A 33 -10.55 5.09 11.24
CA SER A 33 -10.47 3.92 12.14
C SER A 33 -9.03 3.39 12.25
N VAL A 34 -8.05 4.27 12.45
CA VAL A 34 -6.65 3.91 12.65
C VAL A 34 -6.38 3.72 14.13
N LEU A 35 -5.79 2.58 14.50
CA LEU A 35 -5.43 2.28 15.89
C LEU A 35 -3.95 1.91 16.01
N TYR A 36 -3.29 2.54 16.96
CA TYR A 36 -1.97 2.16 17.44
C TYR A 36 -2.10 1.51 18.80
N VAL A 37 -1.86 0.20 18.85
CA VAL A 37 -2.01 -0.59 20.09
C VAL A 37 -0.65 -1.13 20.49
N VAL A 38 -0.20 -0.79 21.68
CA VAL A 38 1.04 -1.31 22.29
C VAL A 38 0.70 -2.07 23.55
N GLY A 39 1.02 -3.36 23.56
CA GLY A 39 0.83 -4.22 24.72
C GLY A 39 2.16 -4.49 25.44
N ILE A 40 2.27 -4.09 26.70
CA ILE A 40 3.42 -4.33 27.55
C ILE A 40 3.09 -5.42 28.55
N LEU A 41 3.75 -6.58 28.44
CA LEU A 41 3.56 -7.73 29.32
C LEU A 41 4.91 -8.26 29.78
N LYS A 42 4.95 -8.87 30.96
CA LYS A 42 6.13 -9.56 31.46
C LYS A 42 6.43 -10.81 30.63
N SER A 43 7.68 -11.25 30.68
CA SER A 43 8.07 -12.53 30.07
C SER A 43 7.25 -13.67 30.69
N GLY A 44 6.80 -14.63 29.88
CA GLY A 44 5.99 -15.75 30.34
C GLY A 44 4.47 -15.53 30.40
N GLU A 45 3.95 -14.32 30.22
CA GLU A 45 2.51 -14.00 30.26
C GLU A 45 1.72 -14.39 29.00
N ARG A 46 2.20 -15.37 28.25
CA ARG A 46 1.56 -15.95 27.05
C ARG A 46 1.15 -14.90 25.99
N LYS A 47 1.95 -13.85 25.82
CA LYS A 47 1.75 -12.80 24.82
C LYS A 47 1.58 -13.36 23.40
N SER A 48 2.54 -14.19 22.95
CA SER A 48 2.57 -14.71 21.59
C SER A 48 1.37 -15.59 21.23
N PRO A 49 0.94 -16.55 22.04
CA PRO A 49 -0.28 -17.32 21.75
C PRO A 49 -1.54 -16.45 21.64
N ALA A 50 -1.71 -15.48 22.54
CA ALA A 50 -2.85 -14.55 22.47
C ALA A 50 -2.81 -13.70 21.20
N PHE A 51 -1.64 -13.18 20.84
CA PHE A 51 -1.42 -12.40 19.61
C PHE A 51 -1.75 -13.22 18.35
N GLU A 52 -1.27 -14.46 18.28
CA GLU A 52 -1.53 -15.35 17.14
C GLU A 52 -3.02 -15.65 16.97
N VAL A 53 -3.70 -16.03 18.04
CA VAL A 53 -5.14 -16.35 17.98
C VAL A 53 -5.96 -15.14 17.53
N MET A 54 -5.67 -13.94 18.05
CA MET A 54 -6.43 -12.73 17.72
C MET A 54 -6.12 -12.21 16.30
N THR A 55 -4.93 -12.45 15.76
CA THR A 55 -4.57 -12.02 14.40
C THR A 55 -4.85 -13.08 13.33
N LEU A 56 -5.09 -14.34 13.72
CA LEU A 56 -5.32 -15.44 12.77
C LEU A 56 -6.47 -15.20 11.78
N PRO A 57 -7.64 -14.68 12.19
CA PRO A 57 -8.75 -14.45 11.27
C PRO A 57 -8.38 -13.48 10.14
N ILE A 58 -7.77 -12.35 10.47
CA ILE A 58 -7.37 -11.35 9.46
C ILE A 58 -6.25 -11.89 8.57
N LYS A 59 -5.29 -12.65 9.10
CA LYS A 59 -4.23 -13.28 8.32
C LYS A 59 -4.80 -14.26 7.29
N LYS A 60 -5.73 -15.12 7.70
CA LYS A 60 -6.40 -16.08 6.80
C LYS A 60 -7.21 -15.38 5.71
N TRP A 61 -7.95 -14.36 6.10
CA TRP A 61 -8.74 -13.60 5.13
C TRP A 61 -7.84 -12.88 4.11
N VAL A 62 -6.78 -12.22 4.56
CA VAL A 62 -5.84 -11.54 3.64
C VAL A 62 -5.15 -12.54 2.72
N ALA A 63 -4.74 -13.71 3.21
CA ALA A 63 -4.16 -14.75 2.37
C ALA A 63 -5.13 -15.19 1.25
N SER A 64 -6.40 -15.44 1.57
CA SER A 64 -7.42 -15.79 0.57
C SER A 64 -7.69 -14.65 -0.42
N GLU A 65 -7.66 -13.39 0.01
CA GLU A 65 -7.83 -12.25 -0.86
C GLU A 65 -6.63 -12.05 -1.82
N ILE A 66 -5.42 -12.29 -1.34
CA ILE A 66 -4.22 -12.28 -2.19
C ILE A 66 -4.35 -13.35 -3.27
N GLU A 67 -4.63 -14.60 -2.89
CA GLU A 67 -4.81 -15.70 -3.83
C GLU A 67 -5.88 -15.41 -4.90
N ARG A 68 -7.00 -14.82 -4.49
CA ARG A 68 -8.10 -14.45 -5.38
C ARG A 68 -7.75 -13.30 -6.32
N THR A 69 -6.96 -12.31 -5.87
CA THR A 69 -6.71 -11.08 -6.63
C THR A 69 -5.40 -11.13 -7.44
N GLU A 70 -4.45 -11.96 -7.06
CA GLU A 70 -3.15 -12.05 -7.72
C GLU A 70 -3.23 -12.32 -9.23
N PRO A 71 -4.07 -13.27 -9.72
CA PRO A 71 -4.20 -13.49 -11.17
C PRO A 71 -4.72 -12.26 -11.91
N ILE A 72 -5.64 -11.50 -11.29
CA ILE A 72 -6.20 -10.28 -11.87
C ILE A 72 -5.13 -9.18 -11.97
N ILE A 73 -4.34 -9.02 -10.92
CA ILE A 73 -3.22 -8.06 -10.89
C ILE A 73 -2.17 -8.42 -11.95
N ARG A 74 -1.81 -9.71 -12.04
CA ARG A 74 -0.83 -10.18 -13.05
C ARG A 74 -1.30 -9.94 -14.47
N LEU A 75 -2.58 -10.18 -14.76
CA LEU A 75 -3.14 -9.93 -16.08
C LEU A 75 -3.15 -8.43 -16.41
N ALA A 76 -3.56 -7.59 -15.47
CA ALA A 76 -3.56 -6.14 -15.65
C ALA A 76 -2.13 -5.60 -15.84
N GLN A 77 -1.15 -6.13 -15.11
CA GLN A 77 0.26 -5.77 -15.25
C GLN A 77 0.79 -6.17 -16.63
N ALA A 78 0.51 -7.40 -17.10
CA ALA A 78 0.91 -7.85 -18.42
C ALA A 78 0.30 -6.96 -19.54
N THR A 79 -0.94 -6.50 -19.36
CA THR A 79 -1.57 -5.54 -20.28
C THR A 79 -0.81 -4.22 -20.29
N LEU A 80 -0.45 -3.68 -19.13
CA LEU A 80 0.35 -2.46 -19.03
C LEU A 80 1.70 -2.62 -19.72
N ASP A 81 2.39 -3.74 -19.48
CA ASP A 81 3.70 -4.00 -20.08
C ASP A 81 3.63 -4.00 -21.63
N ILE A 82 2.56 -4.55 -22.21
CA ILE A 82 2.31 -4.54 -23.66
C ILE A 82 2.11 -3.09 -24.14
N GLU A 83 1.29 -2.28 -23.47
CA GLU A 83 1.05 -0.90 -23.89
C GLU A 83 2.32 -0.05 -23.74
N GLN A 84 3.12 -0.25 -22.70
CA GLN A 84 4.41 0.41 -22.52
C GLN A 84 5.39 0.08 -23.65
N GLU A 85 5.46 -1.19 -24.09
CA GLU A 85 6.34 -1.58 -25.22
C GLU A 85 5.85 -0.98 -26.54
N LYS A 86 4.53 -0.84 -26.77
CA LYS A 86 3.99 -0.13 -27.95
C LYS A 86 4.41 1.35 -27.93
N THR A 87 4.16 2.05 -26.83
CA THR A 87 4.54 3.45 -26.63
C THR A 87 6.04 3.67 -26.85
N LYS A 88 6.87 2.77 -26.30
CA LYS A 88 8.32 2.82 -26.46
C LYS A 88 8.78 2.62 -27.92
N LYS A 89 8.13 1.73 -28.66
CA LYS A 89 8.43 1.52 -30.10
C LYS A 89 8.06 2.77 -30.90
N LEU A 90 6.89 3.37 -30.69
CA LEU A 90 6.46 4.60 -31.37
C LEU A 90 7.40 5.76 -31.06
N LYS A 91 7.80 5.97 -29.82
CA LYS A 91 8.81 6.97 -29.43
C LYS A 91 10.13 6.77 -30.16
N LYS A 92 10.62 5.53 -30.29
CA LYS A 92 11.85 5.24 -31.03
C LYS A 92 11.71 5.52 -32.51
N LEU A 93 10.58 5.21 -33.15
CA LEU A 93 10.31 5.49 -34.55
C LEU A 93 10.33 7.00 -34.81
N LEU A 94 9.65 7.80 -33.98
CA LEU A 94 9.68 9.26 -34.08
C LEU A 94 11.09 9.83 -33.91
N ALA A 95 11.83 9.34 -32.90
CA ALA A 95 13.21 9.79 -32.62
C ALA A 95 14.21 9.44 -33.74
N SER A 96 13.96 8.38 -34.52
CA SER A 96 14.87 7.93 -35.59
C SER A 96 14.99 8.88 -36.79
N GLY A 97 14.09 9.87 -36.87
CA GLY A 97 14.09 10.88 -37.95
C GLY A 97 13.90 10.34 -39.37
N LYS A 98 13.63 9.02 -39.54
CA LYS A 98 13.45 8.39 -40.86
C LYS A 98 12.14 8.79 -41.56
N THR A 99 11.29 9.55 -40.90
CA THR A 99 9.99 10.00 -41.39
C THR A 99 10.14 11.34 -42.09
N LYS A 100 10.50 11.33 -43.39
CA LYS A 100 10.68 12.54 -44.19
C LYS A 100 9.35 13.18 -44.69
N HIS A 101 8.22 12.48 -44.60
CA HIS A 101 6.93 12.99 -45.04
C HIS A 101 6.15 13.59 -43.83
N THR A 102 5.73 14.85 -43.97
CA THR A 102 5.02 15.62 -42.93
C THR A 102 3.72 14.94 -42.48
N ASP A 103 2.95 14.39 -43.41
CA ASP A 103 1.68 13.70 -43.10
C ASP A 103 1.90 12.41 -42.32
N TYR A 104 2.95 11.64 -42.67
CA TYR A 104 3.28 10.43 -41.94
C TYR A 104 3.74 10.72 -40.49
N LYS A 105 4.51 11.79 -40.31
CA LYS A 105 4.91 12.24 -38.98
C LYS A 105 3.72 12.62 -38.14
N LYS A 106 2.75 13.38 -38.70
CA LYS A 106 1.52 13.78 -38.00
C LYS A 106 0.66 12.58 -37.59
N ASN A 107 0.53 11.57 -38.45
CA ASN A 107 -0.18 10.35 -38.10
C ASN A 107 0.53 9.58 -36.98
N LEU A 108 1.86 9.51 -36.98
CA LEU A 108 2.63 8.83 -35.95
C LEU A 108 2.57 9.57 -34.60
N ASP A 109 2.47 10.89 -34.61
CA ASP A 109 2.25 11.69 -33.39
C ASP A 109 0.87 11.38 -32.78
N LEU A 110 -0.20 11.28 -33.59
CA LEU A 110 -1.54 10.87 -33.14
C LEU A 110 -1.54 9.43 -32.56
N GLU A 111 -0.90 8.50 -33.27
CA GLU A 111 -0.76 7.12 -32.78
C GLU A 111 0.00 7.06 -31.43
N LEU A 112 0.98 7.93 -31.23
CA LEU A 112 1.70 8.03 -29.96
C LEU A 112 0.82 8.58 -28.86
N GLU A 113 0.02 9.61 -29.14
CA GLU A 113 -0.95 10.16 -28.16
C GLU A 113 -1.97 9.10 -27.73
N ASP A 114 -2.55 8.37 -28.69
CA ASP A 114 -3.49 7.29 -28.40
C ASP A 114 -2.82 6.17 -27.57
N SER A 115 -1.59 5.79 -27.92
CA SER A 115 -0.82 4.78 -27.18
C SER A 115 -0.51 5.21 -25.75
N ILE A 116 -0.22 6.49 -25.51
CA ILE A 116 -0.02 7.05 -24.16
C ILE A 116 -1.33 7.01 -23.35
N HIS A 117 -2.47 7.33 -23.98
CA HIS A 117 -3.78 7.24 -23.32
C HIS A 117 -4.12 5.79 -22.90
N GLU A 118 -3.87 4.81 -23.78
CA GLU A 118 -4.10 3.40 -23.45
C GLU A 118 -3.12 2.91 -22.37
N GLU A 119 -1.87 3.36 -22.35
CA GLU A 119 -0.92 3.06 -21.25
C GLU A 119 -1.43 3.62 -19.91
N ILE A 120 -1.89 4.87 -19.89
CA ILE A 120 -2.45 5.49 -18.68
C ILE A 120 -3.69 4.73 -18.19
N LYS A 121 -4.56 4.34 -19.10
CA LYS A 121 -5.77 3.56 -18.81
C LYS A 121 -5.42 2.16 -18.25
N ALA A 122 -4.46 1.46 -18.88
CA ALA A 122 -3.97 0.18 -18.41
C ALA A 122 -3.35 0.28 -17.01
N ARG A 123 -2.57 1.33 -16.73
CA ARG A 123 -1.99 1.60 -15.42
C ARG A 123 -3.07 1.80 -14.34
N LYS A 124 -4.11 2.59 -14.64
CA LYS A 124 -5.24 2.81 -13.73
C LYS A 124 -6.11 1.57 -13.52
N ALA A 125 -6.07 0.61 -14.43
CA ALA A 125 -6.82 -0.63 -14.34
C ALA A 125 -6.20 -1.65 -13.39
N ILE A 126 -4.93 -1.48 -12.98
CA ILE A 126 -4.28 -2.37 -12.02
C ILE A 126 -4.92 -2.15 -10.64
N PRO A 127 -5.58 -3.17 -10.08
CA PRO A 127 -6.16 -3.02 -8.75
C PRO A 127 -5.06 -3.04 -7.67
N PRO A 128 -5.26 -2.31 -6.55
CA PRO A 128 -4.29 -2.31 -5.46
C PRO A 128 -4.14 -3.72 -4.86
N SER A 129 -2.91 -4.04 -4.45
CA SER A 129 -2.58 -5.30 -3.80
C SER A 129 -3.40 -5.49 -2.51
N ARG A 130 -3.79 -6.71 -2.21
CA ARG A 130 -4.43 -7.09 -0.94
C ARG A 130 -3.44 -7.46 0.16
N ALA A 131 -2.13 -7.43 -0.13
CA ALA A 131 -1.06 -7.78 0.80
C ALA A 131 -0.74 -6.63 1.78
N PHE A 132 -1.74 -6.10 2.46
CA PHE A 132 -1.60 -4.94 3.36
C PHE A 132 -1.15 -5.31 4.79
N LEU A 133 -1.08 -6.60 5.15
CA LEU A 133 -0.53 -7.03 6.44
C LEU A 133 0.99 -7.14 6.34
N VAL A 134 1.67 -6.48 7.25
CA VAL A 134 3.13 -6.51 7.36
C VAL A 134 3.55 -6.85 8.79
N GLY A 135 4.73 -7.44 8.93
CA GLY A 135 5.41 -7.66 10.20
C GLY A 135 6.51 -6.63 10.40
N ASP A 136 7.72 -7.13 10.70
CA ASP A 136 8.92 -6.30 10.81
C ASP A 136 9.36 -5.84 9.41
N ILE A 137 9.32 -4.53 9.20
CA ILE A 137 9.56 -3.89 7.91
C ILE A 137 10.20 -2.52 8.14
N THR A 138 11.10 -2.08 7.26
CA THR A 138 11.69 -0.75 7.34
C THR A 138 10.68 0.33 6.93
N SER A 139 10.92 1.59 7.32
CA SER A 139 10.02 2.70 6.99
C SER A 139 9.90 2.91 5.49
N GLU A 140 10.98 2.79 4.74
CA GLU A 140 10.98 2.93 3.27
C GLU A 140 10.10 1.85 2.64
N ARG A 141 10.26 0.60 3.06
CA ARG A 141 9.44 -0.50 2.54
C ARG A 141 7.98 -0.42 3.00
N LEU A 142 7.73 0.21 4.15
CA LEU A 142 6.37 0.47 4.64
C LEU A 142 5.63 1.46 3.72
N VAL A 143 6.31 2.54 3.29
CA VAL A 143 5.79 3.53 2.33
C VAL A 143 5.49 2.87 0.98
N GLU A 144 6.43 2.09 0.43
CA GLU A 144 6.23 1.34 -0.81
C GLU A 144 5.02 0.40 -0.70
N ARG A 145 4.89 -0.31 0.44
CA ARG A 145 3.75 -1.20 0.67
C ARG A 145 2.44 -0.42 0.74
N ALA A 146 2.43 0.75 1.36
CA ALA A 146 1.25 1.61 1.38
C ALA A 146 0.83 2.01 -0.03
N ASP A 147 1.76 2.39 -0.91
CA ASP A 147 1.48 2.70 -2.31
C ASP A 147 0.90 1.48 -3.05
N GLU A 148 1.57 0.32 -2.98
CA GLU A 148 1.13 -0.93 -3.60
C GLU A 148 -0.31 -1.35 -3.19
N THR A 149 -0.73 -1.00 -1.97
CA THR A 149 -2.01 -1.40 -1.37
C THR A 149 -3.08 -0.31 -1.41
N GLY A 150 -2.81 0.81 -2.08
CA GLY A 150 -3.73 1.93 -2.20
C GLY A 150 -3.92 2.69 -0.87
N GLY A 151 -2.84 2.93 -0.15
CA GLY A 151 -2.80 3.68 1.12
C GLY A 151 -3.18 2.87 2.34
N ARG A 152 -3.21 1.53 2.25
CA ARG A 152 -3.65 0.68 3.35
C ARG A 152 -2.53 -0.24 3.83
N VAL A 153 -2.11 -0.06 5.08
CA VAL A 153 -1.14 -0.95 5.75
C VAL A 153 -1.61 -1.24 7.18
N SER A 154 -1.41 -2.48 7.61
CA SER A 154 -1.61 -2.90 9.00
C SER A 154 -0.39 -3.66 9.46
N GLN A 155 0.34 -3.09 10.40
CA GLN A 155 1.56 -3.67 10.92
C GLN A 155 1.29 -4.43 12.22
N PHE A 156 1.61 -5.72 12.23
CA PHE A 156 1.46 -6.60 13.39
C PHE A 156 2.80 -7.23 13.74
N THR A 157 3.35 -6.84 14.88
CA THR A 157 4.60 -7.42 15.39
C THR A 157 4.45 -7.85 16.85
N PRO A 158 4.85 -9.06 17.22
CA PRO A 158 4.82 -9.54 18.61
C PRO A 158 5.94 -8.95 19.48
N GLU A 159 6.97 -8.34 18.85
CA GLU A 159 8.22 -7.93 19.51
C GLU A 159 8.44 -6.44 19.32
N GLY A 160 7.85 -5.51 19.72
CA GLY A 160 8.12 -4.07 19.77
C GLY A 160 9.24 -3.50 18.83
N VAL A 161 9.59 -4.21 17.74
CA VAL A 161 10.62 -3.80 16.76
C VAL A 161 10.22 -2.47 16.13
N VAL A 162 8.92 -2.28 15.88
CA VAL A 162 8.37 -1.01 15.34
C VAL A 162 8.77 0.19 16.18
N LEU A 163 8.71 0.07 17.51
CA LEU A 163 9.09 1.17 18.40
C LEU A 163 10.58 1.55 18.25
N ARG A 164 11.43 0.55 18.02
CA ARG A 164 12.87 0.78 17.76
C ARG A 164 13.13 1.38 16.39
N LEU A 165 12.30 1.08 15.41
CA LEU A 165 12.36 1.70 14.07
C LEU A 165 11.94 3.17 14.13
N ILE A 166 10.85 3.45 14.81
CA ILE A 166 10.34 4.82 15.02
C ILE A 166 11.36 5.66 15.81
N ASP A 167 12.05 5.06 16.79
CA ASP A 167 13.08 5.71 17.61
C ASP A 167 14.42 5.94 16.86
N GLY A 168 14.53 5.57 15.58
CA GLY A 168 15.67 5.90 14.73
C GLY A 168 16.83 4.91 14.77
N LYS A 169 16.63 3.65 15.16
CA LYS A 169 17.71 2.64 15.26
C LYS A 169 18.52 2.45 13.97
N TYR A 170 17.98 2.77 12.81
CA TYR A 170 18.60 2.57 11.50
C TYR A 170 18.95 3.86 10.75
N LYS A 171 18.72 5.03 11.35
CA LYS A 171 18.98 6.35 10.75
C LYS A 171 19.80 7.25 11.66
N ASP A 172 20.94 6.77 12.17
CA ASP A 172 21.86 7.57 13.03
C ASP A 172 21.16 8.31 14.18
N GLY A 173 20.10 7.73 14.74
CA GLY A 173 19.32 8.30 15.84
C GLY A 173 18.25 9.32 15.44
N ALA A 174 18.01 9.56 14.15
CA ALA A 174 16.88 10.40 13.73
C ALA A 174 15.56 9.60 13.81
N ALA A 175 14.60 10.10 14.59
CA ALA A 175 13.27 9.49 14.72
C ALA A 175 12.53 9.51 13.38
N ASP A 176 11.95 8.37 12.98
CA ASP A 176 11.21 8.22 11.73
C ASP A 176 9.71 8.00 12.01
N ALA A 177 9.13 8.97 12.71
CA ALA A 177 7.73 8.92 13.11
C ALA A 177 6.78 9.63 12.13
N GLU A 178 7.31 10.33 11.12
CA GLU A 178 6.52 11.20 10.25
C GLU A 178 5.46 10.41 9.48
N PHE A 179 5.85 9.31 8.83
CA PHE A 179 4.90 8.45 8.13
C PHE A 179 3.77 7.97 9.05
N HIS A 180 4.10 7.56 10.28
CA HIS A 180 3.09 7.06 11.23
C HIS A 180 2.12 8.15 11.69
N LYS A 181 2.60 9.39 11.85
CA LYS A 181 1.76 10.55 12.19
C LYS A 181 0.81 10.89 11.05
N MET A 182 1.34 11.04 9.83
CA MET A 182 0.54 11.33 8.64
C MET A 182 -0.49 10.21 8.36
N ALA A 183 -0.09 8.95 8.52
CA ALA A 183 -1.00 7.82 8.39
C ALA A 183 -2.12 7.82 9.45
N TYR A 184 -1.85 8.30 10.67
CA TYR A 184 -2.87 8.47 11.70
C TYR A 184 -3.86 9.57 11.33
N ASP A 185 -3.37 10.71 10.87
CA ASP A 185 -4.19 11.86 10.49
C ASP A 185 -4.90 11.66 9.13
N GLY A 186 -4.55 10.62 8.38
CA GLY A 186 -5.07 10.33 7.04
C GLY A 186 -4.57 11.31 5.99
N GLU A 187 -3.40 11.89 6.20
CA GLU A 187 -2.73 12.78 5.27
C GLU A 187 -2.01 12.01 4.16
N GLN A 188 -1.77 12.67 3.03
CA GLN A 188 -0.99 12.09 1.94
C GLN A 188 0.51 12.25 2.24
N TYR A 189 1.22 11.13 2.27
CA TYR A 189 2.68 11.11 2.34
C TYR A 189 3.25 11.43 0.94
N GLN A 190 4.04 12.51 0.87
CA GLN A 190 4.68 12.99 -0.37
C GLN A 190 6.14 12.56 -0.44
#